data_0435f1f2420b2b9346e6d3efeb041430
#
_entry.id   0435f1f2420b2b9346e6d3efeb041430
#
_cell.length_a   1.000
_cell.length_b   1.000
_cell.length_c   1.000
_cell.angle_alpha   90.00
_cell.angle_beta   90.00
_cell.angle_gamma   90.00
#
_symmetry.space_group_name_H-M   'P 1'
#
loop_
_entity.id
_entity.type
_entity.pdbx_description
1 polymer ?
#
loop_
_entity_poly.entity_id
_entity_poly.type
_entity_poly.pdbx_seq_one_letter_code
_entity_poly.pdbx_strand_id
1 'polypeptide(L)'
;MLYNVTILGIRPGGTPKALPALNDWLTANKGRGELLACWYSEIGALNRVLLLRGYADEASLGADRGALATREDRFGLGDLVTGVEDDTYAGFPFIDPIKAGSYGPVYEVRTYLLKPGGLAGTMEAWRKAAPERMKLSRVAAAMYSITGATPRFIHIWPYASLEERQRIRKEAVEKKIWPPPGGPERLLTQQTDIYLPAGFSPLK
;
A
#
# COMPACT_ATOMS: atom_id res chain seq x y z
N MET A 1 -2.61 -4.73 -14.40
CA MET A 1 -2.79 -5.45 -13.12
C MET A 1 -3.54 -4.55 -12.17
N LEU A 2 -4.53 -5.09 -11.49
CA LEU A 2 -5.29 -4.39 -10.45
C LEU A 2 -4.77 -4.80 -9.07
N TYR A 3 -4.88 -3.91 -8.13
CA TYR A 3 -4.50 -4.14 -6.75
C TYR A 3 -5.68 -3.83 -5.83
N ASN A 4 -5.83 -4.64 -4.82
CA ASN A 4 -6.76 -4.37 -3.73
C ASN A 4 -5.95 -4.09 -2.48
N VAL A 5 -6.27 -2.98 -1.81
CA VAL A 5 -5.71 -2.61 -0.51
C VAL A 5 -6.81 -2.71 0.50
N THR A 6 -6.71 -3.67 1.40
CA THR A 6 -7.60 -3.80 2.55
C THR A 6 -6.85 -3.34 3.81
N ILE A 7 -7.41 -2.38 4.53
CA ILE A 7 -6.88 -1.94 5.83
C ILE A 7 -7.85 -2.40 6.92
N LEU A 8 -7.35 -3.25 7.80
CA LEU A 8 -8.07 -3.72 8.97
C LEU A 8 -7.68 -2.86 10.17
N GLY A 9 -8.64 -2.18 10.78
CA GLY A 9 -8.48 -1.60 12.10
C GLY A 9 -8.46 -2.72 13.14
N ILE A 10 -7.47 -2.72 14.01
CA ILE A 10 -7.29 -3.74 15.05
C ILE A 10 -7.45 -3.08 16.41
N ARG A 11 -8.14 -3.74 17.33
CA ARG A 11 -8.25 -3.29 18.73
C ARG A 11 -6.86 -3.07 19.33
N PRO A 12 -6.62 -1.97 20.08
CA PRO A 12 -5.32 -1.73 20.73
C PRO A 12 -4.80 -2.96 21.50
N GLY A 13 -3.53 -3.30 21.26
CA GLY A 13 -2.90 -4.51 21.83
C GLY A 13 -3.30 -5.83 21.14
N GLY A 14 -4.18 -5.79 20.13
CA GLY A 14 -4.68 -6.98 19.44
C GLY A 14 -3.76 -7.53 18.35
N THR A 15 -2.83 -6.73 17.81
CA THR A 15 -1.98 -7.11 16.66
C THR A 15 -1.23 -8.44 16.86
N PRO A 16 -0.61 -8.74 18.03
CA PRO A 16 0.09 -10.02 18.22
C PRO A 16 -0.82 -11.26 18.11
N LYS A 17 -2.11 -11.11 18.42
CA LYS A 17 -3.11 -12.18 18.25
C LYS A 17 -3.71 -12.19 16.86
N ALA A 18 -3.87 -11.02 16.26
CA ALA A 18 -4.49 -10.86 14.93
C ALA A 18 -3.61 -11.45 13.81
N LEU A 19 -2.30 -11.24 13.85
CA LEU A 19 -1.42 -11.67 12.75
C LEU A 19 -1.40 -13.21 12.56
N PRO A 20 -1.23 -14.06 13.58
CA PRO A 20 -1.34 -15.51 13.40
C PRO A 20 -2.71 -15.95 12.91
N ALA A 21 -3.80 -15.47 13.52
CA ALA A 21 -5.16 -15.81 13.11
C ALA A 21 -5.45 -15.39 11.65
N LEU A 22 -4.97 -14.22 11.25
CA LEU A 22 -5.08 -13.75 9.88
C LEU A 22 -4.29 -14.61 8.88
N ASN A 23 -3.10 -15.09 9.27
CA ASN A 23 -2.33 -16.02 8.44
C ASN A 23 -3.08 -17.33 8.23
N ASP A 24 -3.65 -17.89 9.28
CA ASP A 24 -4.45 -19.12 9.20
C ASP A 24 -5.67 -18.93 8.33
N TRP A 25 -6.37 -17.80 8.50
CA TRP A 25 -7.52 -17.45 7.68
C TRP A 25 -7.15 -17.27 6.19
N LEU A 26 -6.07 -16.53 5.89
CA LEU A 26 -5.59 -16.32 4.51
C LEU A 26 -5.17 -17.64 3.85
N THR A 27 -4.61 -18.56 4.62
CA THR A 27 -4.20 -19.88 4.13
C THR A 27 -5.41 -20.76 3.81
N ALA A 28 -6.43 -20.74 4.67
CA ALA A 28 -7.66 -21.51 4.50
C ALA A 28 -8.59 -20.92 3.41
N ASN A 29 -8.53 -19.60 3.21
CA ASN A 29 -9.44 -18.86 2.33
C ASN A 29 -8.69 -18.20 1.17
N LYS A 30 -7.96 -19.01 0.41
CA LYS A 30 -7.26 -18.53 -0.79
C LYS A 30 -8.29 -18.04 -1.81
N GLY A 31 -8.27 -16.75 -2.07
CA GLY A 31 -9.04 -16.12 -3.15
C GLY A 31 -8.35 -16.25 -4.50
N ARG A 32 -8.88 -15.55 -5.51
CA ARG A 32 -8.29 -15.48 -6.86
C ARG A 32 -7.14 -14.48 -6.93
N GLY A 33 -7.11 -13.52 -5.98
CA GLY A 33 -6.03 -12.54 -5.86
C GLY A 33 -4.82 -13.11 -5.15
N GLU A 34 -3.63 -12.85 -5.70
CA GLU A 34 -2.36 -13.16 -5.06
C GLU A 34 -2.12 -12.23 -3.86
N LEU A 35 -1.83 -12.79 -2.68
CA LEU A 35 -1.36 -12.00 -1.55
C LEU A 35 0.06 -11.50 -1.87
N LEU A 36 0.23 -10.18 -1.94
CA LEU A 36 1.51 -9.52 -2.17
C LEU A 36 2.13 -9.01 -0.88
N ALA A 37 1.32 -8.53 0.06
CA ALA A 37 1.81 -8.06 1.35
C ALA A 37 0.77 -8.23 2.46
N CYS A 38 1.28 -8.45 3.67
CA CYS A 38 0.56 -8.29 4.93
C CYS A 38 1.48 -7.53 5.89
N TRP A 39 1.12 -6.30 6.21
CA TRP A 39 1.92 -5.42 7.04
C TRP A 39 1.11 -4.84 8.19
N TYR A 40 1.76 -4.54 9.31
CA TYR A 40 1.13 -3.85 10.44
C TYR A 40 1.76 -2.48 10.66
N SER A 41 0.96 -1.52 11.10
CA SER A 41 1.40 -0.13 11.28
C SER A 41 2.31 0.02 12.48
N GLU A 42 3.40 0.77 12.31
CA GLU A 42 4.37 1.13 13.35
C GLU A 42 4.34 2.62 13.68
N ILE A 43 4.28 3.49 12.66
CA ILE A 43 4.22 4.94 12.79
C ILE A 43 3.10 5.48 11.90
N GLY A 44 2.36 6.46 12.38
CA GLY A 44 1.22 7.05 11.70
C GLY A 44 -0.09 6.60 12.33
N ALA A 45 -1.04 6.15 11.54
CA ALA A 45 -2.29 5.60 12.05
C ALA A 45 -2.05 4.19 12.61
N LEU A 46 -2.04 4.08 13.95
CA LEU A 46 -1.72 2.85 14.68
C LEU A 46 -2.83 1.81 14.63
N ASN A 47 -2.48 0.60 15.08
CA ASN A 47 -3.40 -0.55 15.19
C ASN A 47 -4.09 -0.89 13.86
N ARG A 48 -3.34 -0.88 12.78
CA ARG A 48 -3.81 -1.25 11.45
C ARG A 48 -3.00 -2.41 10.88
N VAL A 49 -3.69 -3.28 10.15
CA VAL A 49 -3.07 -4.29 9.29
C VAL A 49 -3.47 -3.98 7.86
N LEU A 50 -2.47 -3.86 6.99
CA LEU A 50 -2.64 -3.64 5.55
C LEU A 50 -2.43 -4.96 4.82
N LEU A 51 -3.44 -5.38 4.07
CA LEU A 51 -3.34 -6.47 3.10
C LEU A 51 -3.29 -5.87 1.70
N LEU A 52 -2.31 -6.29 0.92
CA LEU A 52 -2.19 -5.95 -0.49
C LEU A 52 -2.33 -7.22 -1.33
N ARG A 53 -3.30 -7.21 -2.24
CA ARG A 53 -3.52 -8.31 -3.17
C ARG A 53 -3.41 -7.82 -4.61
N GLY A 54 -2.87 -8.67 -5.48
CA GLY A 54 -2.81 -8.44 -6.93
C GLY A 54 -3.82 -9.29 -7.69
N TYR A 55 -4.42 -8.72 -8.74
CA TYR A 55 -5.41 -9.39 -9.59
C TYR A 55 -5.07 -9.20 -11.07
N ALA A 56 -5.22 -10.25 -11.84
CA ALA A 56 -5.02 -10.19 -13.28
C ALA A 56 -6.09 -9.35 -13.98
N ASP A 57 -7.35 -9.43 -13.51
CA ASP A 57 -8.52 -8.83 -14.13
C ASP A 57 -9.60 -8.42 -13.11
N GLU A 58 -10.58 -7.65 -13.59
CA GLU A 58 -11.70 -7.15 -12.79
C GLU A 58 -12.68 -8.25 -12.37
N ALA A 59 -12.82 -9.30 -13.17
CA ALA A 59 -13.75 -10.39 -12.86
C ALA A 59 -13.27 -11.17 -11.61
N SER A 60 -11.98 -11.46 -11.55
CA SER A 60 -11.36 -12.11 -10.39
C SER A 60 -11.43 -11.24 -9.13
N LEU A 61 -11.16 -9.93 -9.26
CA LEU A 61 -11.28 -8.97 -8.17
C LEU A 61 -12.74 -8.87 -7.68
N GLY A 62 -13.68 -8.72 -8.59
CA GLY A 62 -15.10 -8.59 -8.27
C GLY A 62 -15.65 -9.84 -7.56
N ALA A 63 -15.23 -11.03 -8.00
CA ALA A 63 -15.63 -12.29 -7.37
C ALA A 63 -15.11 -12.40 -5.92
N ASP A 64 -13.85 -12.03 -5.67
CA ASP A 64 -13.28 -12.05 -4.31
C ASP A 64 -13.93 -11.00 -3.41
N ARG A 65 -14.17 -9.78 -3.92
CA ARG A 65 -14.89 -8.73 -3.16
C ARG A 65 -16.31 -9.16 -2.81
N GLY A 66 -17.04 -9.74 -3.76
CA GLY A 66 -18.38 -10.26 -3.53
C GLY A 66 -18.39 -11.36 -2.46
N ALA A 67 -17.45 -12.28 -2.53
CA ALA A 67 -17.31 -13.34 -1.54
C ALA A 67 -16.96 -12.79 -0.14
N LEU A 68 -16.09 -11.78 -0.05
CA LEU A 68 -15.72 -11.16 1.23
C LEU A 68 -16.87 -10.34 1.83
N ALA A 69 -17.65 -9.65 1.01
CA ALA A 69 -18.74 -8.79 1.45
C ALA A 69 -19.86 -9.55 2.19
N THR A 70 -20.05 -10.83 1.87
CA THR A 70 -21.08 -11.69 2.46
C THR A 70 -20.59 -12.54 3.64
N ARG A 71 -19.29 -12.44 4.01
CA ARG A 71 -18.71 -13.22 5.11
C ARG A 71 -18.94 -12.57 6.46
N GLU A 72 -19.26 -13.39 7.44
CA GLU A 72 -19.45 -12.97 8.83
C GLU A 72 -18.15 -13.12 9.67
N ASP A 73 -17.19 -13.90 9.19
CA ASP A 73 -16.00 -14.29 9.95
C ASP A 73 -14.94 -13.20 10.12
N ARG A 74 -15.12 -12.01 9.53
CA ARG A 74 -14.24 -10.84 9.67
C ARG A 74 -12.76 -11.19 9.58
N PHE A 75 -12.36 -11.92 8.54
CA PHE A 75 -10.98 -12.40 8.34
C PHE A 75 -10.48 -13.34 9.46
N GLY A 76 -11.36 -14.07 10.12
CA GLY A 76 -11.04 -14.93 11.24
C GLY A 76 -10.63 -14.20 12.54
N LEU A 77 -10.84 -12.89 12.58
CA LEU A 77 -10.37 -12.03 13.67
C LEU A 77 -11.45 -11.68 14.70
N GLY A 78 -12.72 -11.97 14.40
CA GLY A 78 -13.83 -11.71 15.31
C GLY A 78 -13.83 -10.28 15.86
N ASP A 79 -13.85 -10.13 17.18
CA ASP A 79 -13.89 -8.85 17.88
C ASP A 79 -12.58 -8.06 17.87
N LEU A 80 -11.50 -8.61 17.34
CA LEU A 80 -10.26 -7.88 17.17
C LEU A 80 -10.35 -6.81 16.06
N VAL A 81 -11.23 -7.01 15.04
CA VAL A 81 -11.45 -6.05 13.96
C VAL A 81 -12.39 -4.95 14.42
N THR A 82 -11.94 -3.70 14.32
CA THR A 82 -12.72 -2.49 14.65
C THR A 82 -13.24 -1.75 13.43
N GLY A 83 -12.69 -2.05 12.24
CA GLY A 83 -13.10 -1.45 10.99
C GLY A 83 -12.37 -2.08 9.81
N VAL A 84 -12.96 -1.94 8.62
CA VAL A 84 -12.41 -2.43 7.35
C VAL A 84 -12.55 -1.33 6.31
N GLU A 85 -11.43 -0.96 5.69
CA GLU A 85 -11.38 -0.13 4.49
C GLU A 85 -10.90 -1.03 3.35
N ASP A 86 -11.59 -1.01 2.21
CA ASP A 86 -11.28 -1.89 1.08
C ASP A 86 -11.39 -1.16 -0.24
N ASP A 87 -10.27 -0.84 -0.85
CA ASP A 87 -10.19 -0.06 -2.07
C ASP A 87 -9.39 -0.73 -3.17
N THR A 88 -9.80 -0.48 -4.42
CA THR A 88 -9.14 -0.96 -5.62
C THR A 88 -8.29 0.12 -6.25
N TYR A 89 -7.12 -0.30 -6.74
CA TYR A 89 -6.14 0.56 -7.40
C TYR A 89 -5.66 -0.04 -8.72
N ALA A 90 -5.27 0.83 -9.66
CA ALA A 90 -4.48 0.45 -10.83
C ALA A 90 -3.05 0.96 -10.66
N GLY A 91 -2.08 0.16 -11.10
CA GLY A 91 -0.67 0.56 -11.10
C GLY A 91 -0.38 1.68 -12.09
N PHE A 92 0.61 2.53 -11.79
CA PHE A 92 1.16 3.45 -12.77
C PHE A 92 1.79 2.65 -13.92
N PRO A 93 1.45 2.94 -15.18
CA PRO A 93 1.83 2.06 -16.31
C PRO A 93 3.34 2.01 -16.60
N PHE A 94 4.11 2.91 -16.04
CA PHE A 94 5.57 3.01 -16.17
C PHE A 94 6.33 2.55 -14.91
N ILE A 95 5.64 2.03 -13.92
CA ILE A 95 6.21 1.37 -12.74
C ILE A 95 5.95 -0.12 -12.86
N ASP A 96 6.98 -0.93 -12.65
CA ASP A 96 6.87 -2.37 -12.71
C ASP A 96 5.79 -2.90 -11.74
N PRO A 97 5.08 -3.97 -12.11
CA PRO A 97 4.17 -4.65 -11.19
C PRO A 97 4.86 -5.05 -9.89
N ILE A 98 4.10 -5.01 -8.81
CA ILE A 98 4.57 -5.41 -7.48
C ILE A 98 4.96 -6.88 -7.54
N LYS A 99 6.16 -7.19 -7.03
CA LYS A 99 6.68 -8.56 -6.94
C LYS A 99 7.01 -8.87 -5.48
N ALA A 100 6.63 -10.05 -5.03
CA ALA A 100 7.07 -10.59 -3.75
C ALA A 100 8.61 -10.61 -3.67
N GLY A 101 9.14 -10.46 -2.46
CA GLY A 101 10.58 -10.45 -2.22
C GLY A 101 10.97 -9.75 -0.93
N SER A 102 12.23 -9.85 -0.58
CA SER A 102 12.80 -9.23 0.60
C SER A 102 13.49 -7.91 0.21
N TYR A 103 12.88 -6.79 0.57
CA TYR A 103 13.37 -5.45 0.18
C TYR A 103 13.69 -4.56 1.37
N GLY A 104 13.48 -5.06 2.58
CA GLY A 104 13.78 -4.38 3.83
C GLY A 104 12.65 -4.49 4.85
N PRO A 105 12.95 -4.29 6.14
CA PRO A 105 11.97 -4.44 7.21
C PRO A 105 11.04 -3.23 7.37
N VAL A 106 11.25 -2.12 6.65
CA VAL A 106 10.50 -0.87 6.81
C VAL A 106 9.85 -0.49 5.49
N TYR A 107 8.53 -0.32 5.50
CA TYR A 107 7.76 0.11 4.34
C TYR A 107 7.09 1.46 4.62
N GLU A 108 7.51 2.49 3.90
CA GLU A 108 6.82 3.77 3.89
C GLU A 108 5.66 3.71 2.90
N VAL A 109 4.44 3.79 3.41
CA VAL A 109 3.21 3.90 2.62
C VAL A 109 2.77 5.35 2.63
N ARG A 110 2.71 5.96 1.46
CA ARG A 110 2.28 7.36 1.30
C ARG A 110 0.97 7.40 0.54
N THR A 111 -0.06 7.92 1.18
CA THR A 111 -1.40 8.07 0.61
C THR A 111 -1.71 9.54 0.40
N TYR A 112 -1.94 9.93 -0.85
CA TYR A 112 -2.19 11.31 -1.24
C TYR A 112 -3.54 11.45 -1.90
N LEU A 113 -4.36 12.38 -1.42
CA LEU A 113 -5.58 12.81 -2.09
C LEU A 113 -5.23 13.95 -3.03
N LEU A 114 -5.70 13.86 -4.27
CA LEU A 114 -5.47 14.85 -5.30
C LEU A 114 -6.71 15.74 -5.51
N LYS A 115 -6.49 16.92 -6.03
CA LYS A 115 -7.57 17.74 -6.58
C LYS A 115 -8.21 17.04 -7.78
N PRO A 116 -9.50 17.23 -8.03
CA PRO A 116 -10.13 16.76 -9.27
C PRO A 116 -9.31 17.15 -10.50
N GLY A 117 -9.07 16.18 -11.41
CA GLY A 117 -8.21 16.38 -12.58
C GLY A 117 -6.69 16.32 -12.32
N GLY A 118 -6.24 16.23 -11.06
CA GLY A 118 -4.81 16.26 -10.72
C GLY A 118 -4.03 14.98 -11.04
N LEU A 119 -4.71 13.86 -11.33
CA LEU A 119 -4.05 12.56 -11.51
C LEU A 119 -3.15 12.52 -12.74
N ALA A 120 -3.63 12.99 -13.90
CA ALA A 120 -2.86 12.96 -15.15
C ALA A 120 -1.55 13.74 -15.03
N GLY A 121 -1.60 14.96 -14.48
CA GLY A 121 -0.40 15.78 -14.25
C GLY A 121 0.54 15.17 -13.21
N THR A 122 0.00 14.47 -12.20
CA THR A 122 0.80 13.74 -11.21
C THR A 122 1.53 12.56 -11.86
N MET A 123 0.84 11.75 -12.65
CA MET A 123 1.44 10.62 -13.37
C MET A 123 2.54 11.09 -14.32
N GLU A 124 2.33 12.17 -15.06
CA GLU A 124 3.34 12.72 -15.98
C GLU A 124 4.59 13.23 -15.24
N ALA A 125 4.39 13.94 -14.10
CA ALA A 125 5.50 14.39 -13.27
C ALA A 125 6.30 13.21 -12.68
N TRP A 126 5.60 12.16 -12.26
CA TRP A 126 6.21 10.92 -11.79
C TRP A 126 6.97 10.19 -12.89
N ARG A 127 6.41 10.07 -14.09
CA ARG A 127 7.05 9.41 -15.22
C ARG A 127 8.41 10.02 -15.53
N LYS A 128 8.53 11.34 -15.37
CA LYS A 128 9.79 12.08 -15.59
C LYS A 128 10.78 11.93 -14.43
N ALA A 129 10.30 11.99 -13.19
CA ALA A 129 11.17 12.04 -12.01
C ALA A 129 11.51 10.68 -11.41
N ALA A 130 10.63 9.67 -11.56
CA ALA A 130 10.81 8.36 -10.93
C ALA A 130 12.09 7.64 -11.36
N PRO A 131 12.54 7.65 -12.62
CA PRO A 131 13.76 6.96 -13.01
C PRO A 131 15.00 7.40 -12.20
N GLU A 132 15.20 8.71 -12.01
CA GLU A 132 16.32 9.23 -11.23
C GLU A 132 16.15 8.94 -9.73
N ARG A 133 14.92 9.09 -9.22
CA ARG A 133 14.63 8.78 -7.82
C ARG A 133 14.86 7.30 -7.48
N MET A 134 14.52 6.39 -8.40
CA MET A 134 14.66 4.95 -8.24
C MET A 134 16.12 4.48 -8.25
N LYS A 135 17.08 5.29 -8.73
CA LYS A 135 18.51 5.02 -8.58
C LYS A 135 18.99 5.12 -7.12
N LEU A 136 18.28 5.87 -6.28
CA LEU A 136 18.60 6.03 -4.86
C LEU A 136 17.94 4.95 -3.98
N SER A 137 16.71 4.56 -4.29
CA SER A 137 16.02 3.46 -3.64
C SER A 137 14.85 2.97 -4.50
N ARG A 138 14.56 1.70 -4.37
CA ARG A 138 13.45 1.05 -5.10
C ARG A 138 12.11 1.66 -4.69
N VAL A 139 11.19 1.79 -5.63
CA VAL A 139 9.76 1.91 -5.37
C VAL A 139 9.14 0.50 -5.46
N ALA A 140 8.37 0.11 -4.44
CA ALA A 140 7.65 -1.17 -4.46
C ALA A 140 6.33 -1.05 -5.22
N ALA A 141 5.65 0.08 -5.11
CA ALA A 141 4.41 0.37 -5.80
C ALA A 141 4.22 1.86 -6.04
N ALA A 142 3.57 2.20 -7.16
CA ALA A 142 2.86 3.46 -7.34
C ALA A 142 1.55 3.16 -8.07
N MET A 143 0.42 3.52 -7.45
CA MET A 143 -0.90 3.14 -7.93
C MET A 143 -1.95 4.19 -7.58
N TYR A 144 -2.99 4.31 -8.39
CA TYR A 144 -4.08 5.27 -8.22
C TYR A 144 -5.41 4.56 -7.95
N SER A 145 -6.27 5.20 -7.17
CA SER A 145 -7.55 4.63 -6.77
C SER A 145 -8.55 4.54 -7.93
N ILE A 146 -9.24 3.41 -8.01
CA ILE A 146 -10.40 3.19 -8.88
C ILE A 146 -11.68 3.29 -8.04
N THR A 147 -11.63 2.88 -6.77
CA THR A 147 -12.75 2.99 -5.83
C THR A 147 -12.38 3.84 -4.61
N GLY A 148 -13.36 4.16 -3.79
CA GLY A 148 -13.19 4.98 -2.60
C GLY A 148 -12.98 6.46 -2.92
N ALA A 149 -12.16 7.16 -2.14
CA ALA A 149 -11.85 8.57 -2.38
C ALA A 149 -10.96 8.71 -3.63
N THR A 150 -11.50 9.33 -4.68
CA THR A 150 -10.82 9.56 -5.96
C THR A 150 -10.80 11.05 -6.32
N PRO A 151 -9.73 11.57 -6.96
CA PRO A 151 -8.49 10.86 -7.28
C PRO A 151 -7.54 10.79 -6.07
N ARG A 152 -7.12 9.60 -5.74
CA ARG A 152 -6.13 9.32 -4.70
C ARG A 152 -5.03 8.45 -5.29
N PHE A 153 -3.79 8.57 -4.81
CA PHE A 153 -2.77 7.61 -5.17
C PHE A 153 -1.94 7.20 -3.95
N ILE A 154 -1.43 5.98 -4.03
CA ILE A 154 -0.54 5.38 -3.03
C ILE A 154 0.79 5.09 -3.69
N HIS A 155 1.88 5.38 -2.98
CA HIS A 155 3.19 4.90 -3.36
C HIS A 155 3.94 4.34 -2.15
N ILE A 156 4.67 3.26 -2.38
CA ILE A 156 5.25 2.42 -1.34
C ILE A 156 6.75 2.31 -1.57
N TRP A 157 7.53 2.59 -0.53
CA TRP A 157 8.98 2.58 -0.55
C TRP A 157 9.53 1.68 0.55
N PRO A 158 10.24 0.60 0.22
CA PRO A 158 10.97 -0.20 1.19
C PRO A 158 12.30 0.46 1.57
N TYR A 159 12.72 0.26 2.81
CA TYR A 159 13.99 0.72 3.35
C TYR A 159 14.57 -0.31 4.31
N ALA A 160 15.91 -0.35 4.43
CA ALA A 160 16.58 -1.18 5.42
C ALA A 160 16.39 -0.64 6.85
N SER A 161 16.20 0.69 7.00
CA SER A 161 15.92 1.34 8.28
C SER A 161 15.30 2.73 8.11
N LEU A 162 14.84 3.34 9.21
CA LEU A 162 14.36 4.72 9.22
C LEU A 162 15.50 5.73 8.95
N GLU A 163 16.71 5.43 9.37
CA GLU A 163 17.90 6.24 9.08
C GLU A 163 18.22 6.22 7.60
N GLU A 164 18.17 5.05 6.95
CA GLU A 164 18.36 4.95 5.50
C GLU A 164 17.28 5.75 4.76
N ARG A 165 16.02 5.61 5.16
CA ARG A 165 14.92 6.41 4.61
C ARG A 165 15.22 7.91 4.70
N GLN A 166 15.65 8.39 5.87
CA GLN A 166 15.95 9.79 6.09
C GLN A 166 17.09 10.26 5.20
N ARG A 167 18.20 9.50 5.13
CA ARG A 167 19.36 9.77 4.30
C ARG A 167 18.98 9.89 2.83
N ILE A 168 18.27 8.88 2.29
CA ILE A 168 17.86 8.85 0.88
C ILE A 168 16.92 10.01 0.54
N ARG A 169 15.98 10.33 1.41
CA ARG A 169 15.05 11.45 1.19
C ARG A 169 15.77 12.79 1.18
N LYS A 170 16.71 12.99 2.10
CA LYS A 170 17.56 14.19 2.13
C LYS A 170 18.38 14.33 0.85
N GLU A 171 19.07 13.26 0.45
CA GLU A 171 19.85 13.22 -0.79
C GLU A 171 19.01 13.56 -2.04
N ALA A 172 17.79 13.00 -2.12
CA ALA A 172 16.90 13.25 -3.25
C ALA A 172 16.48 14.73 -3.35
N VAL A 173 16.27 15.39 -2.22
CA VAL A 173 15.94 16.83 -2.15
C VAL A 173 17.16 17.68 -2.52
N GLU A 174 18.32 17.39 -1.95
CA GLU A 174 19.58 18.13 -2.21
C GLU A 174 19.97 18.08 -3.69
N LYS A 175 19.78 16.92 -4.32
CA LYS A 175 20.01 16.72 -5.77
C LYS A 175 18.88 17.26 -6.64
N LYS A 176 17.81 17.80 -6.06
CA LYS A 176 16.61 18.32 -6.76
C LYS A 176 15.93 17.31 -7.70
N ILE A 177 16.06 16.03 -7.39
CA ILE A 177 15.42 14.95 -8.18
C ILE A 177 14.06 14.54 -7.60
N TRP A 178 13.78 14.90 -6.35
CA TRP A 178 12.52 14.58 -5.68
C TRP A 178 12.19 15.62 -4.58
N PRO A 179 10.90 16.01 -4.38
CA PRO A 179 9.68 15.52 -5.03
C PRO A 179 9.53 15.99 -6.48
N PRO A 180 8.65 15.33 -7.28
CA PRO A 180 8.32 15.80 -8.63
C PRO A 180 7.74 17.22 -8.60
N PRO A 181 8.04 18.07 -9.58
CA PRO A 181 7.54 19.44 -9.63
C PRO A 181 6.02 19.48 -9.78
N GLY A 182 5.39 20.56 -9.27
CA GLY A 182 3.95 20.80 -9.35
C GLY A 182 3.12 19.90 -8.39
N GLY A 183 3.76 19.26 -7.41
CA GLY A 183 3.07 18.46 -6.40
C GLY A 183 2.07 19.28 -5.58
N PRO A 184 2.49 20.37 -4.92
CA PRO A 184 1.63 21.18 -4.05
C PRO A 184 0.36 21.69 -4.73
N GLU A 185 0.43 22.02 -6.01
CA GLU A 185 -0.70 22.55 -6.78
C GLU A 185 -1.79 21.48 -7.02
N ARG A 186 -1.40 20.21 -7.04
CA ARG A 186 -2.29 19.08 -7.35
C ARG A 186 -2.76 18.31 -6.11
N LEU A 187 -2.11 18.48 -4.97
CA LEU A 187 -2.39 17.73 -3.75
C LEU A 187 -3.40 18.45 -2.86
N LEU A 188 -4.30 17.69 -2.24
CA LEU A 188 -5.19 18.14 -1.16
C LEU A 188 -4.67 17.70 0.21
N THR A 189 -4.33 16.42 0.33
CA THR A 189 -3.79 15.86 1.57
C THR A 189 -2.63 14.93 1.29
N GLN A 190 -1.75 14.80 2.26
CA GLN A 190 -0.62 13.87 2.24
C GLN A 190 -0.56 13.16 3.59
N GLN A 191 -0.65 11.84 3.55
CA GLN A 191 -0.44 11.00 4.71
C GLN A 191 0.78 10.10 4.47
N THR A 192 1.54 9.85 5.53
CA THR A 192 2.69 8.94 5.51
C THR A 192 2.59 8.04 6.72
N ASP A 193 2.56 6.75 6.49
CA ASP A 193 2.59 5.73 7.52
C ASP A 193 3.79 4.82 7.30
N ILE A 194 4.36 4.31 8.39
CA ILE A 194 5.39 3.28 8.37
C ILE A 194 4.75 1.97 8.79
N TYR A 195 4.96 0.96 7.97
CA TYR A 195 4.52 -0.40 8.22
C TYR A 195 5.71 -1.35 8.33
N LEU A 196 5.53 -2.39 9.13
CA LEU A 196 6.46 -3.52 9.25
C LEU A 196 5.80 -4.78 8.70
N PRO A 197 6.55 -5.66 8.02
CA PRO A 197 5.98 -6.87 7.45
C PRO A 197 5.68 -7.91 8.53
N ALA A 198 4.51 -8.55 8.43
CA ALA A 198 4.25 -9.77 9.16
C ALA A 198 5.21 -10.88 8.70
N GLY A 199 5.57 -11.81 9.59
CA GLY A 199 6.54 -12.85 9.28
C GLY A 199 6.19 -13.70 8.05
N PHE A 200 4.89 -13.85 7.76
CA PHE A 200 4.38 -14.56 6.59
C PHE A 200 4.15 -13.68 5.36
N SER A 201 4.42 -12.38 5.44
CA SER A 201 4.24 -11.46 4.30
C SER A 201 5.13 -11.85 3.12
N PRO A 202 4.59 -11.97 1.88
CA PRO A 202 5.41 -12.26 0.70
C PRO A 202 6.38 -11.12 0.36
N LEU A 203 5.96 -9.88 0.61
CA LEU A 203 6.78 -8.68 0.47
C LEU A 203 7.28 -8.27 1.85
N LYS A 204 8.61 -8.43 2.10
CA LYS A 204 9.25 -8.19 3.40
C LYS A 204 10.71 -7.76 3.28
#